data_4c4766ab87daf4f66f9a56ea79041f1d
#
_entry.id   4c4766ab87daf4f66f9a56ea79041f1d
#
_cell.length_a   1.000
_cell.length_b   1.000
_cell.length_c   1.000
_cell.angle_alpha   90.00
_cell.angle_beta   90.00
_cell.angle_gamma   90.00
#
_symmetry.space_group_name_H-M   'P 1'
#
loop_
_entity.id
_entity.type
_entity.pdbx_description
1 polymer ?
#
loop_
_entity_poly.entity_id
_entity_poly.type
_entity_poly.pdbx_seq_one_letter_code
_entity_poly.pdbx_strand_id
1 'polypeptide(L)'
;MQSKYICPSCFSDECKCIGKIQDNSNFAGLILPEALKGGYLVSCNKCSIKFRYPLLPAETITSLYNQVSFSIWNNINEVRPDWEYITSYVKKHTDIIQVLDVGCSTGAMLNKLPANYKKFGIEINREAQKIAISNGINIVGSETEYLNTSGPVYDCITAIDTIEHIPDPIKFLKCLQGAVRPGGYIIISTSNAASIGWLLEKGNYYYCTNPEHVTFVTPEWCQFAANKLNLDIDCIQLITRFSVSLVGKIANLVKHALYFVSPRIYQAFQKTFGRRKIYGVCGAPAWFLTKDHMVVVFKVSMTAINKGAL
;
A
#
# COMPACT_ATOMS: atom_id res chain seq x y z
N MET A 1 -17.89 28.50 1.97
CA MET A 1 -18.23 27.34 2.81
C MET A 1 -17.02 26.42 2.81
N GLN A 2 -16.33 26.25 3.95
CA GLN A 2 -15.31 25.21 4.06
C GLN A 2 -16.04 23.88 3.94
N SER A 3 -15.67 23.07 2.95
CA SER A 3 -16.17 21.70 2.85
C SER A 3 -15.68 20.93 4.08
N LYS A 4 -16.61 20.39 4.85
CA LYS A 4 -16.29 19.59 6.02
C LYS A 4 -15.76 18.25 5.55
N TYR A 5 -14.48 17.97 5.79
CA TYR A 5 -13.88 16.68 5.47
C TYR A 5 -14.32 15.64 6.50
N ILE A 6 -14.73 14.46 6.05
CA ILE A 6 -15.02 13.32 6.91
C ILE A 6 -13.94 12.27 6.69
N CYS A 7 -13.35 11.82 7.78
CA CYS A 7 -12.31 10.78 7.76
C CYS A 7 -12.91 9.43 7.31
N PRO A 8 -12.37 8.77 6.28
CA PRO A 8 -12.89 7.48 5.80
C PRO A 8 -12.64 6.33 6.77
N SER A 9 -11.73 6.49 7.72
CA SER A 9 -11.32 5.44 8.67
C SER A 9 -12.06 5.51 10.02
N CYS A 10 -12.24 6.72 10.59
CA CYS A 10 -12.85 6.87 11.91
C CYS A 10 -14.13 7.73 11.92
N PHE A 11 -14.54 8.23 10.75
CA PHE A 11 -15.71 9.08 10.54
C PHE A 11 -15.72 10.41 11.31
N SER A 12 -14.56 10.80 11.85
CA SER A 12 -14.40 12.11 12.50
C SER A 12 -14.35 13.24 11.47
N ASP A 13 -14.86 14.39 11.84
CA ASP A 13 -14.75 15.65 11.11
C ASP A 13 -13.55 16.51 11.56
N GLU A 14 -12.78 16.03 12.54
CA GLU A 14 -11.53 16.65 12.99
C GLU A 14 -10.41 16.46 11.94
N CYS A 15 -10.66 16.98 10.75
CA CYS A 15 -9.77 16.82 9.60
C CYS A 15 -9.29 18.16 9.08
N LYS A 16 -8.04 18.21 8.62
CA LYS A 16 -7.45 19.42 8.02
C LYS A 16 -6.81 19.12 6.67
N CYS A 17 -6.98 20.02 5.71
CA CYS A 17 -6.22 20.00 4.47
C CYS A 17 -4.76 20.35 4.78
N ILE A 18 -3.84 19.50 4.30
CA ILE A 18 -2.39 19.69 4.51
C ILE A 18 -1.64 19.98 3.21
N GLY A 19 -2.28 19.83 2.03
CA GLY A 19 -1.68 20.18 0.76
C GLY A 19 -2.60 19.89 -0.43
N LYS A 20 -2.35 20.58 -1.56
CA LYS A 20 -2.98 20.26 -2.84
C LYS A 20 -2.19 19.12 -3.49
N ILE A 21 -2.88 18.15 -4.06
CA ILE A 21 -2.29 17.06 -4.86
C ILE A 21 -2.33 17.51 -6.33
N GLN A 22 -1.25 17.27 -7.06
CA GLN A 22 -1.18 17.61 -8.48
C GLN A 22 -2.06 16.65 -9.31
N ASP A 23 -2.63 17.20 -10.40
CA ASP A 23 -3.34 16.42 -11.41
C ASP A 23 -2.33 15.46 -12.08
N ASN A 24 -2.74 14.23 -12.38
CA ASN A 24 -1.85 13.22 -12.95
C ASN A 24 -2.57 12.41 -14.05
N SER A 25 -1.91 12.24 -15.19
CA SER A 25 -2.39 11.42 -16.30
C SER A 25 -1.92 9.97 -16.26
N ASN A 26 -1.16 9.58 -15.26
CA ASN A 26 -0.70 8.20 -15.08
C ASN A 26 -1.48 7.55 -13.94
N PHE A 27 -2.35 6.60 -14.29
CA PHE A 27 -3.08 5.76 -13.34
C PHE A 27 -2.47 4.36 -13.37
N ALA A 28 -1.78 3.98 -12.29
CA ALA A 28 -1.23 2.63 -12.16
C ALA A 28 -0.38 2.18 -13.38
N GLY A 29 0.28 3.14 -14.08
CA GLY A 29 1.05 2.91 -15.30
C GLY A 29 0.29 3.10 -16.60
N LEU A 30 -1.04 3.17 -16.58
CA LEU A 30 -1.87 3.54 -17.74
C LEU A 30 -1.78 5.07 -17.96
N ILE A 31 -1.32 5.47 -19.13
CA ILE A 31 -1.28 6.89 -19.51
C ILE A 31 -2.63 7.29 -20.08
N LEU A 32 -3.31 8.19 -19.40
CA LEU A 32 -4.61 8.70 -19.80
C LEU A 32 -4.47 9.92 -20.73
N PRO A 33 -5.41 10.14 -21.65
CA PRO A 33 -5.42 11.31 -22.54
C PRO A 33 -5.61 12.62 -21.76
N GLU A 34 -6.37 12.56 -20.66
CA GLU A 34 -6.59 13.69 -19.76
C GLU A 34 -6.15 13.34 -18.33
N ALA A 35 -5.56 14.34 -17.63
CA ALA A 35 -5.12 14.16 -16.27
C ALA A 35 -6.32 14.06 -15.30
N LEU A 36 -6.27 13.07 -14.41
CA LEU A 36 -7.18 12.96 -13.29
C LEU A 36 -6.89 14.07 -12.28
N LYS A 37 -7.94 14.63 -11.68
CA LYS A 37 -7.80 15.66 -10.66
C LYS A 37 -7.16 15.10 -9.40
N GLY A 38 -6.08 15.72 -8.95
CA GLY A 38 -5.35 15.32 -7.74
C GLY A 38 -6.14 15.57 -6.46
N GLY A 39 -6.87 16.68 -6.41
CA GLY A 39 -7.60 17.09 -5.21
C GLY A 39 -6.68 17.57 -4.08
N TYR A 40 -7.00 17.18 -2.85
CA TYR A 40 -6.31 17.61 -1.64
C TYR A 40 -5.87 16.44 -0.79
N LEU A 41 -4.71 16.56 -0.17
CA LEU A 41 -4.27 15.68 0.91
C LEU A 41 -4.83 16.21 2.22
N VAL A 42 -5.61 15.38 2.88
CA VAL A 42 -6.27 15.68 4.15
C VAL A 42 -5.71 14.78 5.24
N SER A 43 -5.52 15.32 6.44
CA SER A 43 -5.08 14.59 7.63
C SER A 43 -6.18 14.59 8.68
N CYS A 44 -6.48 13.43 9.25
CA CYS A 44 -7.36 13.29 10.40
C CYS A 44 -6.58 13.49 11.70
N ASN A 45 -7.02 14.42 12.57
CA ASN A 45 -6.37 14.64 13.86
C ASN A 45 -6.71 13.56 14.89
N LYS A 46 -7.83 12.81 14.70
CA LYS A 46 -8.28 11.78 15.63
C LYS A 46 -7.55 10.45 15.47
N CYS A 47 -7.36 9.99 14.23
CA CYS A 47 -6.73 8.68 13.97
C CYS A 47 -5.42 8.76 13.18
N SER A 48 -4.94 9.96 12.86
CA SER A 48 -3.66 10.22 12.18
C SER A 48 -3.54 9.69 10.75
N ILE A 49 -4.63 9.13 10.16
CA ILE A 49 -4.62 8.76 8.74
C ILE A 49 -4.54 10.01 7.86
N LYS A 50 -3.86 9.89 6.73
CA LYS A 50 -3.98 10.87 5.66
C LYS A 50 -4.75 10.24 4.51
N PHE A 51 -5.49 11.06 3.75
CA PHE A 51 -6.32 10.57 2.66
C PHE A 51 -6.50 11.64 1.57
N ARG A 52 -6.78 11.17 0.36
CA ARG A 52 -7.12 12.03 -0.78
C ARG A 52 -8.57 12.47 -0.69
N TYR A 53 -8.83 13.73 -1.04
CA TYR A 53 -10.18 14.27 -1.10
C TYR A 53 -10.33 15.24 -2.30
N PRO A 54 -11.42 15.15 -3.11
CA PRO A 54 -12.39 14.05 -3.08
C PRO A 54 -11.78 12.73 -3.58
N LEU A 55 -12.41 11.62 -3.22
CA LEU A 55 -12.10 10.32 -3.82
C LEU A 55 -12.62 10.29 -5.25
N LEU A 56 -11.92 9.58 -6.13
CA LEU A 56 -12.48 9.21 -7.44
C LEU A 56 -13.69 8.29 -7.23
N PRO A 57 -14.74 8.41 -8.09
CA PRO A 57 -15.85 7.48 -8.06
C PRO A 57 -15.37 6.02 -8.21
N ALA A 58 -15.95 5.09 -7.45
CA ALA A 58 -15.55 3.68 -7.47
C ALA A 58 -15.63 3.07 -8.88
N GLU A 59 -16.67 3.42 -9.64
CA GLU A 59 -16.86 3.00 -11.04
C GLU A 59 -15.71 3.45 -11.93
N THR A 60 -15.22 4.69 -11.74
CA THR A 60 -14.07 5.23 -12.47
C THR A 60 -12.81 4.42 -12.15
N ILE A 61 -12.57 4.15 -10.87
CA ILE A 61 -11.40 3.37 -10.43
C ILE A 61 -11.46 1.96 -11.02
N THR A 62 -12.59 1.27 -10.92
CA THR A 62 -12.78 -0.09 -11.48
C THR A 62 -12.58 -0.10 -12.99
N SER A 63 -13.15 0.87 -13.71
CA SER A 63 -12.98 0.99 -15.16
C SER A 63 -11.53 1.20 -15.57
N LEU A 64 -10.78 2.00 -14.80
CA LEU A 64 -9.37 2.26 -15.07
C LEU A 64 -8.51 1.02 -14.80
N TYR A 65 -8.74 0.31 -13.69
CA TYR A 65 -8.00 -0.94 -13.41
C TYR A 65 -8.20 -2.02 -14.48
N ASN A 66 -9.41 -2.10 -15.05
CA ASN A 66 -9.68 -3.04 -16.16
C ASN A 66 -8.90 -2.72 -17.44
N GLN A 67 -8.38 -1.50 -17.59
CA GLN A 67 -7.57 -1.06 -18.73
C GLN A 67 -6.07 -1.15 -18.48
N VAL A 68 -5.63 -1.33 -17.22
CA VAL A 68 -4.20 -1.43 -16.88
C VAL A 68 -3.63 -2.74 -17.41
N SER A 69 -2.59 -2.64 -18.25
CA SER A 69 -1.87 -3.83 -18.72
C SER A 69 -0.97 -4.38 -17.62
N PHE A 70 -1.03 -5.69 -17.42
CA PHE A 70 -0.18 -6.38 -16.45
C PHE A 70 1.33 -6.21 -16.72
N SER A 71 1.75 -6.03 -17.98
CA SER A 71 3.16 -5.86 -18.36
C SER A 71 3.87 -4.72 -17.61
N ILE A 72 3.11 -3.76 -17.09
CA ILE A 72 3.62 -2.61 -16.33
C ILE A 72 4.10 -3.03 -14.93
N TRP A 73 3.51 -4.07 -14.35
CA TRP A 73 3.77 -4.55 -12.98
C TRP A 73 4.79 -5.69 -12.92
N ASN A 74 5.28 -6.17 -14.07
CA ASN A 74 6.06 -7.39 -14.19
C ASN A 74 7.55 -7.17 -13.84
N ASN A 75 7.86 -6.78 -12.59
CA ASN A 75 9.22 -6.69 -12.05
C ASN A 75 9.56 -7.92 -11.20
N ILE A 76 9.56 -9.12 -11.81
CA ILE A 76 9.79 -10.41 -11.14
C ILE A 76 11.13 -10.47 -10.38
N ASN A 77 12.12 -9.70 -10.80
CA ASN A 77 13.49 -9.71 -10.25
C ASN A 77 13.79 -8.54 -9.30
N GLU A 78 12.79 -7.84 -8.80
CA GLU A 78 13.02 -6.72 -7.90
C GLU A 78 13.43 -7.21 -6.50
N VAL A 79 14.61 -6.76 -6.04
CA VAL A 79 15.03 -6.96 -4.65
C VAL A 79 14.29 -5.93 -3.79
N ARG A 80 13.33 -6.41 -3.04
CA ARG A 80 12.46 -5.57 -2.19
C ARG A 80 12.75 -5.84 -0.71
N PRO A 81 13.21 -4.82 0.04
CA PRO A 81 13.49 -4.95 1.46
C PRO A 81 12.28 -5.40 2.30
N ASP A 82 11.06 -4.99 1.93
CA ASP A 82 9.83 -5.42 2.58
C ASP A 82 9.57 -6.92 2.38
N TRP A 83 9.75 -7.44 1.17
CA TRP A 83 9.59 -8.87 0.90
C TRP A 83 10.61 -9.73 1.65
N GLU A 84 11.85 -9.26 1.75
CA GLU A 84 12.89 -9.95 2.54
C GLU A 84 12.52 -9.99 4.02
N TYR A 85 12.05 -8.86 4.57
CA TYR A 85 11.61 -8.79 5.94
C TYR A 85 10.39 -9.71 6.18
N ILE A 86 9.34 -9.62 5.37
CA ILE A 86 8.11 -10.40 5.49
C ILE A 86 8.42 -11.90 5.42
N THR A 87 9.17 -12.33 4.40
CA THR A 87 9.50 -13.75 4.25
C THR A 87 10.40 -14.28 5.38
N SER A 88 11.30 -13.44 5.91
CA SER A 88 12.10 -13.78 7.08
C SER A 88 11.24 -13.89 8.34
N TYR A 89 10.28 -12.98 8.53
CA TYR A 89 9.32 -13.02 9.62
C TYR A 89 8.48 -14.29 9.57
N VAL A 90 7.88 -14.60 8.42
CA VAL A 90 7.07 -15.81 8.22
C VAL A 90 7.88 -17.08 8.51
N LYS A 91 9.11 -17.18 8.01
CA LYS A 91 9.99 -18.35 8.25
C LYS A 91 10.38 -18.54 9.71
N LYS A 92 10.49 -17.45 10.48
CA LYS A 92 10.81 -17.51 11.91
C LYS A 92 9.66 -18.06 12.75
N HIS A 93 8.41 -17.92 12.30
CA HIS A 93 7.22 -18.37 12.99
C HIS A 93 6.78 -19.73 12.45
N THR A 94 7.19 -20.80 13.12
CA THR A 94 7.00 -22.20 12.67
C THR A 94 5.55 -22.68 12.71
N ASP A 95 4.67 -21.94 13.34
CA ASP A 95 3.21 -22.14 13.37
C ASP A 95 2.50 -21.60 12.13
N ILE A 96 3.20 -20.85 11.27
CA ILE A 96 2.68 -20.36 9.98
C ILE A 96 2.94 -21.44 8.91
N ILE A 97 1.87 -21.95 8.30
CA ILE A 97 1.91 -22.92 7.19
C ILE A 97 1.08 -22.42 6.01
N GLN A 98 -0.08 -21.82 6.26
CA GLN A 98 -1.01 -21.33 5.27
C GLN A 98 -0.87 -19.82 5.16
N VAL A 99 -0.35 -19.32 4.03
CA VAL A 99 -0.14 -17.89 3.78
C VAL A 99 -1.01 -17.45 2.60
N LEU A 100 -1.85 -16.45 2.84
CA LEU A 100 -2.60 -15.76 1.81
C LEU A 100 -1.98 -14.39 1.54
N ASP A 101 -1.79 -14.05 0.27
CA ASP A 101 -1.38 -12.69 -0.14
C ASP A 101 -2.52 -11.99 -0.88
N VAL A 102 -2.98 -10.85 -0.36
CA VAL A 102 -4.04 -10.04 -0.96
C VAL A 102 -3.43 -8.99 -1.87
N GLY A 103 -3.76 -9.04 -3.16
CA GLY A 103 -3.06 -8.32 -4.21
C GLY A 103 -1.75 -9.02 -4.59
N CYS A 104 -1.79 -10.35 -4.71
CA CYS A 104 -0.59 -11.17 -4.85
C CYS A 104 0.15 -11.00 -6.19
N SER A 105 -0.43 -10.30 -7.17
CA SER A 105 0.12 -10.15 -8.52
C SER A 105 0.50 -11.53 -9.11
N THR A 106 1.75 -11.73 -9.54
CA THR A 106 2.27 -13.01 -10.06
C THR A 106 2.62 -14.04 -8.97
N GLY A 107 2.41 -13.73 -7.71
CA GLY A 107 2.84 -14.56 -6.58
C GLY A 107 4.34 -14.49 -6.30
N ALA A 108 5.05 -13.47 -6.82
CA ALA A 108 6.51 -13.38 -6.72
C ALA A 108 7.01 -13.30 -5.27
N MET A 109 6.30 -12.62 -4.38
CA MET A 109 6.62 -12.59 -2.94
C MET A 109 6.43 -13.98 -2.31
N LEU A 110 5.28 -14.62 -2.56
CA LEU A 110 4.96 -15.94 -2.02
C LEU A 110 5.97 -17.01 -2.48
N ASN A 111 6.54 -16.86 -3.68
CA ASN A 111 7.54 -17.78 -4.20
C ASN A 111 8.91 -17.68 -3.51
N LYS A 112 9.15 -16.64 -2.71
CA LYS A 112 10.32 -16.57 -1.82
C LYS A 112 10.15 -17.45 -0.57
N LEU A 113 8.94 -17.93 -0.30
CA LEU A 113 8.69 -18.91 0.76
C LEU A 113 8.98 -20.33 0.25
N PRO A 114 9.55 -21.23 1.07
CA PRO A 114 9.79 -22.64 0.75
C PRO A 114 8.54 -23.38 0.26
N ALA A 115 8.72 -24.54 -0.36
CA ALA A 115 7.64 -25.33 -0.94
C ALA A 115 6.69 -25.98 0.09
N ASN A 116 7.11 -26.10 1.34
CA ASN A 116 6.28 -26.62 2.42
C ASN A 116 5.17 -25.67 2.90
N TYR A 117 5.19 -24.40 2.45
CA TYR A 117 4.10 -23.47 2.73
C TYR A 117 2.96 -23.68 1.73
N LYS A 118 1.72 -23.63 2.22
CA LYS A 118 0.52 -23.56 1.38
C LYS A 118 0.29 -22.10 1.02
N LYS A 119 0.39 -21.79 -0.26
CA LYS A 119 0.41 -20.43 -0.81
C LYS A 119 -0.90 -20.12 -1.51
N PHE A 120 -1.58 -19.11 -1.03
CA PHE A 120 -2.87 -18.65 -1.56
C PHE A 120 -2.76 -17.19 -2.02
N GLY A 121 -3.55 -16.81 -3.03
CA GLY A 121 -3.57 -15.45 -3.54
C GLY A 121 -4.97 -14.96 -3.85
N ILE A 122 -5.19 -13.66 -3.62
CA ILE A 122 -6.29 -12.90 -4.18
C ILE A 122 -5.68 -11.88 -5.14
N GLU A 123 -6.17 -11.84 -6.39
CA GLU A 123 -5.66 -10.92 -7.42
C GLU A 123 -6.79 -10.55 -8.38
N ILE A 124 -6.97 -9.25 -8.65
CA ILE A 124 -8.02 -8.75 -9.55
C ILE A 124 -7.65 -8.93 -11.02
N ASN A 125 -6.36 -8.83 -11.37
CA ASN A 125 -5.91 -8.90 -12.75
C ASN A 125 -5.80 -10.34 -13.22
N ARG A 126 -6.60 -10.70 -14.24
CA ARG A 126 -6.68 -12.07 -14.78
C ARG A 126 -5.39 -12.59 -15.42
N GLU A 127 -4.56 -11.71 -15.99
CA GLU A 127 -3.27 -12.12 -16.56
C GLU A 127 -2.28 -12.46 -15.45
N ALA A 128 -2.24 -11.63 -14.39
CA ALA A 128 -1.45 -11.89 -13.20
C ALA A 128 -1.87 -13.20 -12.51
N GLN A 129 -3.18 -13.46 -12.39
CA GLN A 129 -3.70 -14.73 -11.85
C GLN A 129 -3.15 -15.95 -12.58
N LYS A 130 -3.17 -15.93 -13.94
CA LYS A 130 -2.64 -17.05 -14.75
C LYS A 130 -1.17 -17.31 -14.46
N ILE A 131 -0.37 -16.25 -14.33
CA ILE A 131 1.05 -16.38 -14.00
C ILE A 131 1.23 -16.87 -12.56
N ALA A 132 0.46 -16.36 -11.60
CA ALA A 132 0.50 -16.82 -10.22
C ALA A 132 0.17 -18.33 -10.12
N ILE A 133 -0.85 -18.78 -10.82
CA ILE A 133 -1.22 -20.22 -10.91
C ILE A 133 -0.08 -21.03 -11.49
N SER A 134 0.55 -20.59 -12.60
CA SER A 134 1.70 -21.29 -13.17
C SER A 134 2.91 -21.31 -12.24
N ASN A 135 2.99 -20.36 -11.31
CA ASN A 135 3.99 -20.26 -10.25
C ASN A 135 3.61 -21.10 -9.00
N GLY A 136 2.53 -21.89 -9.04
CA GLY A 136 2.10 -22.76 -7.94
C GLY A 136 1.33 -22.05 -6.82
N ILE A 137 0.78 -20.87 -7.08
CA ILE A 137 -0.07 -20.15 -6.13
C ILE A 137 -1.54 -20.56 -6.36
N ASN A 138 -2.23 -20.91 -5.28
CA ASN A 138 -3.66 -21.20 -5.32
C ASN A 138 -4.45 -19.88 -5.28
N ILE A 139 -4.97 -19.43 -6.43
CA ILE A 139 -5.83 -18.24 -6.50
C ILE A 139 -7.22 -18.61 -5.99
N VAL A 140 -7.64 -17.95 -4.91
CA VAL A 140 -8.90 -18.22 -4.21
C VAL A 140 -10.00 -17.20 -4.50
N GLY A 141 -9.66 -16.06 -5.11
CA GLY A 141 -10.62 -15.03 -5.48
C GLY A 141 -9.96 -13.87 -6.24
N SER A 142 -10.81 -13.00 -6.78
CA SER A 142 -10.38 -11.75 -7.42
C SER A 142 -10.54 -10.52 -6.51
N GLU A 143 -11.39 -10.63 -5.49
CA GLU A 143 -11.75 -9.52 -4.60
C GLU A 143 -11.73 -9.98 -3.14
N THR A 144 -11.59 -9.01 -2.23
CA THR A 144 -11.52 -9.28 -0.78
C THR A 144 -12.84 -9.76 -0.17
N GLU A 145 -13.97 -9.60 -0.87
CA GLU A 145 -15.28 -10.12 -0.47
C GLU A 145 -15.28 -11.64 -0.26
N TYR A 146 -14.41 -12.36 -0.96
CA TYR A 146 -14.19 -13.80 -0.74
C TYR A 146 -13.86 -14.10 0.73
N LEU A 147 -13.12 -13.23 1.41
CA LEU A 147 -12.70 -13.43 2.80
C LEU A 147 -13.86 -13.41 3.80
N ASN A 148 -15.00 -12.76 3.42
CA ASN A 148 -16.20 -12.72 4.28
C ASN A 148 -16.91 -14.09 4.38
N THR A 149 -16.64 -14.99 3.46
CA THR A 149 -17.32 -16.29 3.37
C THR A 149 -16.44 -17.46 3.78
N SER A 150 -15.13 -17.28 3.87
CA SER A 150 -14.16 -18.39 4.09
C SER A 150 -13.93 -18.76 5.56
N GLY A 151 -14.29 -17.87 6.49
CA GLY A 151 -13.98 -18.07 7.92
C GLY A 151 -12.47 -18.02 8.24
N PRO A 152 -12.07 -18.28 9.49
CA PRO A 152 -10.68 -18.18 9.93
C PRO A 152 -9.86 -19.40 9.48
N VAL A 153 -9.23 -19.32 8.32
CA VAL A 153 -8.52 -20.43 7.65
C VAL A 153 -7.01 -20.23 7.61
N TYR A 154 -6.55 -18.95 7.48
CA TYR A 154 -5.15 -18.67 7.22
C TYR A 154 -4.36 -18.41 8.50
N ASP A 155 -3.11 -18.89 8.53
CA ASP A 155 -2.19 -18.61 9.63
C ASP A 155 -1.62 -17.19 9.51
N CYS A 156 -1.39 -16.76 8.28
CA CYS A 156 -0.89 -15.43 7.98
C CYS A 156 -1.55 -14.89 6.70
N ILE A 157 -1.98 -13.64 6.74
CA ILE A 157 -2.41 -12.89 5.57
C ILE A 157 -1.45 -11.73 5.37
N THR A 158 -0.94 -11.58 4.14
CA THR A 158 -0.14 -10.43 3.72
C THR A 158 -0.96 -9.52 2.80
N ALA A 159 -0.73 -8.21 2.88
CA ALA A 159 -1.29 -7.21 1.97
C ALA A 159 -0.21 -6.16 1.69
N ILE A 160 0.46 -6.29 0.56
CA ILE A 160 1.64 -5.52 0.19
C ILE A 160 1.28 -4.54 -0.91
N ASP A 161 1.51 -3.24 -0.68
CA ASP A 161 1.08 -2.17 -1.58
C ASP A 161 -0.41 -2.30 -1.97
N THR A 162 -1.27 -2.55 -0.98
CA THR A 162 -2.70 -2.82 -1.19
C THR A 162 -3.57 -1.85 -0.40
N ILE A 163 -3.26 -1.61 0.88
CA ILE A 163 -4.11 -0.83 1.78
C ILE A 163 -4.29 0.62 1.32
N GLU A 164 -3.31 1.19 0.62
CA GLU A 164 -3.36 2.54 0.06
C GLU A 164 -4.39 2.72 -1.04
N HIS A 165 -4.83 1.63 -1.66
CA HIS A 165 -5.88 1.61 -2.68
C HIS A 165 -7.28 1.49 -2.08
N ILE A 166 -7.39 1.25 -0.78
CA ILE A 166 -8.64 0.94 -0.08
C ILE A 166 -9.24 2.20 0.55
N PRO A 167 -10.45 2.62 0.14
CA PRO A 167 -11.11 3.78 0.72
C PRO A 167 -11.44 3.64 2.21
N ASP A 168 -11.85 2.46 2.67
CA ASP A 168 -12.15 2.15 4.08
C ASP A 168 -11.14 1.11 4.62
N PRO A 169 -9.97 1.56 5.12
CA PRO A 169 -8.92 0.66 5.56
C PRO A 169 -9.25 -0.08 6.87
N ILE A 170 -10.19 0.42 7.69
CA ILE A 170 -10.66 -0.30 8.89
C ILE A 170 -11.53 -1.48 8.49
N LYS A 171 -12.47 -1.28 7.55
CA LYS A 171 -13.30 -2.38 7.02
C LYS A 171 -12.42 -3.45 6.37
N PHE A 172 -11.40 -3.04 5.62
CA PHE A 172 -10.43 -3.94 5.01
C PHE A 172 -9.69 -4.78 6.06
N LEU A 173 -9.08 -4.15 7.08
CA LEU A 173 -8.42 -4.88 8.16
C LEU A 173 -9.35 -5.83 8.91
N LYS A 174 -10.61 -5.42 9.15
CA LYS A 174 -11.61 -6.28 9.76
C LYS A 174 -11.92 -7.51 8.90
N CYS A 175 -11.97 -7.34 7.58
CA CYS A 175 -12.16 -8.45 6.64
C CYS A 175 -10.98 -9.44 6.72
N LEU A 176 -9.72 -8.94 6.69
CA LEU A 176 -8.54 -9.79 6.86
C LEU A 176 -8.54 -10.51 8.22
N GLN A 177 -8.90 -9.81 9.30
CA GLN A 177 -9.00 -10.39 10.64
C GLN A 177 -9.97 -11.57 10.69
N GLY A 178 -11.11 -11.47 9.99
CA GLY A 178 -12.12 -12.54 9.94
C GLY A 178 -11.65 -13.82 9.27
N ALA A 179 -10.63 -13.73 8.41
CA ALA A 179 -10.08 -14.87 7.67
C ALA A 179 -8.80 -15.45 8.30
N VAL A 180 -8.20 -14.77 9.27
CA VAL A 180 -7.03 -15.24 10.02
C VAL A 180 -7.46 -16.02 11.25
N ARG A 181 -6.82 -17.19 11.49
CA ARG A 181 -7.08 -17.95 12.71
C ARG A 181 -6.68 -17.17 13.98
N PRO A 182 -7.28 -17.49 15.14
CA PRO A 182 -6.81 -16.94 16.41
C PRO A 182 -5.33 -17.20 16.64
N GLY A 183 -4.62 -16.17 17.10
CA GLY A 183 -3.16 -16.20 17.26
C GLY A 183 -2.38 -16.06 15.96
N GLY A 184 -3.04 -16.02 14.79
CA GLY A 184 -2.40 -15.80 13.49
C GLY A 184 -2.07 -14.33 13.23
N TYR A 185 -1.56 -14.02 12.04
CA TYR A 185 -0.92 -12.75 11.73
C TYR A 185 -1.52 -12.08 10.49
N ILE A 186 -1.60 -10.74 10.54
CA ILE A 186 -1.87 -9.89 9.38
C ILE A 186 -0.64 -9.01 9.19
N ILE A 187 -0.02 -9.07 8.01
CA ILE A 187 1.18 -8.30 7.68
C ILE A 187 0.86 -7.33 6.55
N ILE A 188 1.03 -6.05 6.81
CA ILE A 188 0.82 -4.98 5.83
C ILE A 188 2.15 -4.33 5.51
N SER A 189 2.45 -4.14 4.21
CA SER A 189 3.54 -3.31 3.74
C SER A 189 3.00 -2.17 2.90
N THR A 190 3.35 -0.92 3.25
CA THR A 190 2.91 0.28 2.54
C THR A 190 3.81 1.49 2.87
N SER A 191 3.54 2.64 2.25
CA SER A 191 4.24 3.88 2.56
C SER A 191 3.95 4.38 3.98
N ASN A 192 4.99 4.83 4.67
CA ASN A 192 4.88 5.49 5.97
C ASN A 192 4.53 6.98 5.78
N ALA A 193 3.26 7.33 5.92
CA ALA A 193 2.80 8.71 5.74
C ALA A 193 3.25 9.67 6.87
N ALA A 194 3.94 9.20 7.90
CA ALA A 194 4.59 10.02 8.93
C ALA A 194 6.06 10.32 8.62
N SER A 195 6.62 9.78 7.52
CA SER A 195 8.03 10.00 7.17
C SER A 195 8.34 11.46 6.82
N ILE A 196 9.63 11.83 6.90
CA ILE A 196 10.09 13.19 6.62
C ILE A 196 9.70 13.66 5.22
N GLY A 197 9.77 12.77 4.19
CA GLY A 197 9.36 13.10 2.84
C GLY A 197 7.91 13.56 2.76
N TRP A 198 7.00 12.87 3.44
CA TRP A 198 5.60 13.26 3.54
C TRP A 198 5.39 14.61 4.25
N LEU A 199 6.17 14.90 5.30
CA LEU A 199 6.08 16.15 6.04
C LEU A 199 6.52 17.35 5.20
N LEU A 200 7.59 17.19 4.41
CA LEU A 200 8.15 18.25 3.58
C LEU A 200 7.35 18.47 2.29
N GLU A 201 6.98 17.42 1.59
CA GLU A 201 6.40 17.50 0.25
C GLU A 201 4.88 17.48 0.24
N LYS A 202 4.25 16.95 1.31
CA LYS A 202 2.80 16.93 1.49
C LYS A 202 2.09 16.33 0.26
N GLY A 203 1.17 17.06 -0.37
CA GLY A 203 0.45 16.62 -1.56
C GLY A 203 1.33 16.43 -2.82
N ASN A 204 2.56 16.92 -2.81
CA ASN A 204 3.53 16.71 -3.90
C ASN A 204 4.39 15.46 -3.70
N TYR A 205 4.27 14.77 -2.55
CA TYR A 205 5.02 13.55 -2.31
C TYR A 205 4.69 12.50 -3.38
N TYR A 206 5.73 11.90 -3.98
CA TYR A 206 5.59 11.06 -5.17
C TYR A 206 4.51 9.97 -5.04
N TYR A 207 4.40 9.36 -3.86
CA TYR A 207 3.43 8.30 -3.58
C TYR A 207 1.99 8.82 -3.52
N CYS A 208 1.83 10.05 -3.03
CA CYS A 208 0.55 10.74 -2.95
C CYS A 208 0.04 11.18 -4.33
N THR A 209 0.93 11.42 -5.29
CA THR A 209 0.52 11.89 -6.63
C THR A 209 -0.06 10.81 -7.52
N ASN A 210 0.07 9.53 -7.16
CA ASN A 210 -0.55 8.42 -7.87
C ASN A 210 -2.07 8.44 -7.63
N PRO A 211 -2.89 8.57 -8.69
CA PRO A 211 -4.34 8.72 -8.53
C PRO A 211 -5.03 7.53 -7.88
N GLU A 212 -4.49 6.33 -8.05
CA GLU A 212 -4.97 5.10 -7.45
C GLU A 212 -4.74 5.01 -5.95
N HIS A 213 -3.84 5.82 -5.36
CA HIS A 213 -3.61 5.86 -3.93
C HIS A 213 -4.57 6.83 -3.27
N VAL A 214 -5.40 6.33 -2.37
CA VAL A 214 -6.51 7.08 -1.76
C VAL A 214 -6.36 7.25 -0.25
N THR A 215 -5.71 6.31 0.44
CA THR A 215 -5.45 6.38 1.89
C THR A 215 -3.97 6.17 2.18
N PHE A 216 -3.46 6.86 3.20
CA PHE A 216 -2.05 6.84 3.53
C PHE A 216 -1.91 6.70 5.05
N VAL A 217 -1.49 5.52 5.45
CA VAL A 217 -1.45 5.14 6.87
C VAL A 217 -0.14 5.60 7.54
N THR A 218 -0.22 5.80 8.85
CA THR A 218 0.90 6.15 9.70
C THR A 218 1.06 5.09 10.79
N PRO A 219 2.20 5.01 11.50
CA PRO A 219 2.33 4.15 12.67
C PRO A 219 1.25 4.41 13.73
N GLU A 220 0.89 5.68 13.93
CA GLU A 220 -0.17 6.08 14.88
C GLU A 220 -1.55 5.59 14.43
N TRP A 221 -1.83 5.63 13.12
CA TRP A 221 -3.05 5.04 12.59
C TRP A 221 -3.08 3.52 12.78
N CYS A 222 -1.95 2.84 12.61
CA CYS A 222 -1.87 1.40 12.85
C CYS A 222 -2.20 1.06 14.31
N GLN A 223 -1.72 1.87 15.28
CA GLN A 223 -2.07 1.70 16.69
C GLN A 223 -3.56 1.97 16.93
N PHE A 224 -4.12 3.01 16.30
CA PHE A 224 -5.56 3.29 16.37
C PHE A 224 -6.39 2.11 15.81
N ALA A 225 -6.01 1.56 14.67
CA ALA A 225 -6.69 0.43 14.03
C ALA A 225 -6.61 -0.83 14.88
N ALA A 226 -5.44 -1.13 15.44
CA ALA A 226 -5.24 -2.25 16.35
C ALA A 226 -6.16 -2.17 17.56
N ASN A 227 -6.21 -1.03 18.25
CA ASN A 227 -7.09 -0.81 19.38
C ASN A 227 -8.57 -0.96 18.99
N LYS A 228 -8.97 -0.38 17.85
CA LYS A 228 -10.36 -0.44 17.36
C LYS A 228 -10.82 -1.85 17.01
N LEU A 229 -9.92 -2.69 16.49
CA LEU A 229 -10.21 -4.04 16.03
C LEU A 229 -9.81 -5.12 17.04
N ASN A 230 -9.29 -4.73 18.21
CA ASN A 230 -8.77 -5.66 19.23
C ASN A 230 -7.70 -6.59 18.64
N LEU A 231 -6.75 -5.99 17.92
CA LEU A 231 -5.54 -6.63 17.42
C LEU A 231 -4.36 -6.21 18.27
N ASP A 232 -3.36 -7.07 18.39
CA ASP A 232 -2.06 -6.71 18.97
C ASP A 232 -1.11 -6.29 17.86
N ILE A 233 -0.28 -5.27 18.07
CA ILE A 233 0.84 -4.97 17.17
C ILE A 233 2.07 -5.74 17.66
N ASP A 234 2.47 -6.74 16.88
CA ASP A 234 3.69 -7.50 17.16
C ASP A 234 4.93 -6.66 16.85
N CYS A 235 4.94 -6.01 15.68
CA CYS A 235 6.00 -5.06 15.33
C CYS A 235 5.59 -4.06 14.25
N ILE A 236 6.29 -2.91 14.24
CA ILE A 236 6.30 -1.94 13.14
C ILE A 236 7.76 -1.77 12.70
N GLN A 237 8.10 -2.29 11.53
CA GLN A 237 9.44 -2.17 10.96
C GLN A 237 9.47 -1.07 9.92
N LEU A 238 10.18 0.02 10.20
CA LEU A 238 10.39 1.09 9.24
C LEU A 238 11.53 0.72 8.29
N ILE A 239 11.29 0.81 6.99
CA ILE A 239 12.20 0.43 5.92
C ILE A 239 12.28 1.50 4.83
N THR A 240 13.27 1.41 3.96
CA THR A 240 13.30 2.14 2.68
C THR A 240 12.65 1.30 1.60
N ARG A 241 11.88 1.92 0.71
CA ARG A 241 11.26 1.21 -0.43
C ARG A 241 12.31 0.55 -1.33
N PHE A 242 13.43 1.26 -1.57
CA PHE A 242 14.47 0.82 -2.47
C PHE A 242 15.83 0.77 -1.76
N SER A 243 16.57 -0.29 -2.03
CA SER A 243 18.00 -0.34 -1.66
C SER A 243 18.82 0.36 -2.73
N VAL A 244 19.53 1.41 -2.35
CA VAL A 244 20.38 2.19 -3.26
C VAL A 244 21.79 2.34 -2.72
N SER A 245 22.77 2.37 -3.62
CA SER A 245 24.18 2.62 -3.28
C SER A 245 24.38 4.02 -2.68
N LEU A 246 25.56 4.26 -2.07
CA LEU A 246 25.92 5.57 -1.52
C LEU A 246 25.86 6.66 -2.60
N VAL A 247 26.35 6.37 -3.81
CA VAL A 247 26.28 7.29 -4.97
C VAL A 247 24.81 7.59 -5.31
N GLY A 248 23.95 6.57 -5.30
CA GLY A 248 22.51 6.74 -5.52
C GLY A 248 21.87 7.64 -4.47
N LYS A 249 22.28 7.54 -3.20
CA LYS A 249 21.83 8.40 -2.10
C LYS A 249 22.22 9.86 -2.32
N ILE A 250 23.47 10.12 -2.69
CA ILE A 250 23.97 11.48 -3.00
C ILE A 250 23.21 12.05 -4.21
N ALA A 251 23.07 11.29 -5.29
CA ALA A 251 22.30 11.71 -6.46
C ALA A 251 20.83 12.02 -6.10
N ASN A 252 20.23 11.29 -5.15
CA ASN A 252 18.89 11.55 -4.66
C ASN A 252 18.80 12.89 -3.91
N LEU A 253 19.77 13.21 -3.05
CA LEU A 253 19.85 14.52 -2.39
C LEU A 253 19.93 15.67 -3.39
N VAL A 254 20.77 15.54 -4.42
CA VAL A 254 20.87 16.55 -5.48
C VAL A 254 19.54 16.74 -6.22
N LYS A 255 18.82 15.65 -6.50
CA LYS A 255 17.47 15.72 -7.11
C LYS A 255 16.48 16.46 -6.24
N HIS A 256 16.47 16.20 -4.92
CA HIS A 256 15.61 16.93 -3.98
C HIS A 256 16.00 18.40 -3.90
N ALA A 257 17.28 18.72 -3.79
CA ALA A 257 17.74 20.11 -3.81
C ALA A 257 17.28 20.83 -5.08
N LEU A 258 17.43 20.20 -6.25
CA LEU A 258 16.97 20.76 -7.53
C LEU A 258 15.44 20.94 -7.55
N TYR A 259 14.69 19.97 -7.01
CA TYR A 259 13.24 20.06 -6.92
C TYR A 259 12.78 21.22 -6.01
N PHE A 260 13.41 21.39 -4.84
CA PHE A 260 13.07 22.48 -3.91
C PHE A 260 13.45 23.87 -4.46
N VAL A 261 14.54 23.97 -5.24
CA VAL A 261 14.93 25.23 -5.89
C VAL A 261 13.98 25.56 -7.04
N SER A 262 13.67 24.58 -7.89
CA SER A 262 12.76 24.78 -9.03
C SER A 262 12.13 23.46 -9.49
N PRO A 263 10.88 23.18 -9.08
CA PRO A 263 10.14 22.00 -9.55
C PRO A 263 10.06 21.92 -11.08
N ARG A 264 9.96 23.06 -11.78
CA ARG A 264 9.89 23.12 -13.25
C ARG A 264 11.21 22.63 -13.89
N ILE A 265 12.36 23.04 -13.38
CA ILE A 265 13.67 22.61 -13.88
C ILE A 265 13.85 21.12 -13.60
N TYR A 266 13.49 20.65 -12.41
CA TYR A 266 13.53 19.24 -12.07
C TYR A 266 12.66 18.39 -13.02
N GLN A 267 11.44 18.84 -13.30
CA GLN A 267 10.52 18.15 -14.22
C GLN A 267 11.08 18.13 -15.66
N ALA A 268 11.65 19.24 -16.14
CA ALA A 268 12.32 19.27 -17.44
C ALA A 268 13.50 18.31 -17.51
N PHE A 269 14.33 18.28 -16.45
CA PHE A 269 15.44 17.34 -16.33
C PHE A 269 14.97 15.88 -16.36
N GLN A 270 13.88 15.54 -15.64
CA GLN A 270 13.31 14.19 -15.63
C GLN A 270 12.74 13.77 -17.00
N LYS A 271 12.12 14.69 -17.74
CA LYS A 271 11.64 14.43 -19.10
C LYS A 271 12.78 14.10 -20.06
N THR A 272 13.93 14.75 -19.92
CA THR A 272 15.08 14.63 -20.84
C THR A 272 15.97 13.44 -20.46
N PHE A 273 16.26 13.25 -19.18
CA PHE A 273 17.27 12.30 -18.68
C PHE A 273 16.72 11.18 -17.80
N GLY A 274 15.41 11.18 -17.50
CA GLY A 274 14.79 10.19 -16.63
C GLY A 274 14.78 8.80 -17.27
N ARG A 275 15.44 7.83 -16.64
CA ARG A 275 15.52 6.43 -17.13
C ARG A 275 14.23 5.64 -17.02
N ARG A 276 13.23 6.09 -16.25
CA ARG A 276 11.94 5.41 -16.05
C ARG A 276 10.77 6.39 -16.20
N LYS A 277 9.97 6.17 -17.23
CA LYS A 277 8.68 6.85 -17.46
C LYS A 277 7.57 6.34 -16.54
N ILE A 278 7.88 5.47 -15.56
CA ILE A 278 6.89 4.67 -14.81
C ILE A 278 6.19 5.49 -13.70
N TYR A 279 6.89 6.49 -13.16
CA TYR A 279 6.26 7.38 -12.17
C TYR A 279 5.92 8.68 -12.90
N GLY A 280 4.63 9.04 -12.84
CA GLY A 280 4.17 10.28 -13.49
C GLY A 280 5.08 11.45 -13.13
N VAL A 281 5.43 12.26 -14.12
CA VAL A 281 6.42 13.35 -14.05
C VAL A 281 5.99 14.49 -13.10
N CYS A 282 4.88 14.32 -12.37
CA CYS A 282 4.22 15.41 -11.65
C CYS A 282 4.66 15.58 -10.20
N GLY A 283 5.24 14.55 -9.57
CA GLY A 283 5.61 14.59 -8.14
C GLY A 283 7.06 14.96 -7.86
N ALA A 284 7.35 15.11 -6.59
CA ALA A 284 8.71 15.21 -6.08
C ALA A 284 9.49 13.90 -6.29
N PRO A 285 10.84 13.91 -6.23
CA PRO A 285 11.63 12.68 -6.26
C PRO A 285 11.27 11.75 -5.10
N ALA A 286 11.32 10.43 -5.34
CA ALA A 286 11.20 9.48 -4.23
C ALA A 286 12.36 9.61 -3.25
N TRP A 287 12.08 9.49 -1.94
CA TRP A 287 13.09 9.57 -0.89
C TRP A 287 13.78 8.23 -0.67
N PHE A 288 15.07 8.10 -1.06
CA PHE A 288 15.85 6.88 -0.84
C PHE A 288 16.68 6.90 0.45
N LEU A 289 16.64 8.02 1.19
CA LEU A 289 17.42 8.23 2.41
C LEU A 289 16.60 8.05 3.67
N THR A 290 15.28 8.12 3.56
CA THR A 290 14.37 8.02 4.69
C THR A 290 13.69 6.68 4.71
N LYS A 291 13.30 6.23 5.90
CA LYS A 291 12.45 5.06 6.07
C LYS A 291 11.00 5.43 5.69
N ASP A 292 10.76 5.56 4.39
CA ASP A 292 9.51 6.04 3.80
C ASP A 292 8.45 4.95 3.61
N HIS A 293 8.83 3.70 3.93
CA HIS A 293 7.94 2.55 3.97
C HIS A 293 7.95 1.89 5.34
N MET A 294 6.93 1.09 5.61
CA MET A 294 6.83 0.29 6.82
C MET A 294 6.20 -1.06 6.54
N VAL A 295 6.62 -2.05 7.31
CA VAL A 295 5.93 -3.33 7.47
C VAL A 295 5.34 -3.35 8.87
N VAL A 296 4.04 -3.59 8.95
CA VAL A 296 3.30 -3.68 10.20
C VAL A 296 2.77 -5.10 10.35
N VAL A 297 3.05 -5.72 11.48
CA VAL A 297 2.55 -7.04 11.82
C VAL A 297 1.53 -6.90 12.93
N PHE A 298 0.29 -7.25 12.62
CA PHE A 298 -0.78 -7.38 13.59
C PHE A 298 -0.96 -8.86 13.93
N LYS A 299 -1.20 -9.15 15.20
CA LYS A 299 -1.54 -10.47 15.71
C LYS A 299 -3.00 -10.51 16.11
N VAL A 300 -3.73 -11.52 15.65
CA VAL A 300 -5.13 -11.73 16.02
C VAL A 300 -5.20 -12.34 17.41
N SER A 301 -5.97 -11.72 18.31
CA SER A 301 -6.10 -12.20 19.68
C SER A 301 -6.68 -13.63 19.74
N MET A 302 -6.15 -14.45 20.66
CA MET A 302 -6.65 -15.81 20.90
C MET A 302 -8.11 -15.85 21.36
N THR A 303 -8.63 -14.73 21.91
CA THR A 303 -10.01 -14.61 22.45
C THR A 303 -11.03 -14.11 21.45
N ALA A 304 -10.65 -13.88 20.18
CA ALA A 304 -11.51 -13.23 19.18
C ALA A 304 -12.74 -14.04 18.72
N ILE A 305 -12.83 -15.34 19.04
CA ILE A 305 -13.89 -16.25 18.50
C ILE A 305 -15.27 -16.07 19.17
N ASN A 306 -15.38 -15.46 20.36
CA ASN A 306 -16.63 -15.51 21.15
C ASN A 306 -17.60 -14.33 20.99
N LYS A 307 -17.45 -13.41 20.02
CA LYS A 307 -18.35 -12.24 19.86
C LYS A 307 -19.08 -12.14 18.52
N GLY A 308 -19.05 -13.17 17.69
CA GLY A 308 -19.67 -13.15 16.37
C GLY A 308 -20.84 -14.11 16.15
N ALA A 309 -21.32 -14.78 17.21
CA ALA A 309 -22.49 -15.66 17.15
C ALA A 309 -23.52 -15.22 18.22
N LEU A 310 -24.26 -14.16 17.91
CA LEU A 310 -25.58 -13.83 18.47
C LEU A 310 -26.27 -12.88 17.52
#